data_6d3a1a29a1f25e2d881f4b4c4012cb47
#
_entry.id   6d3a1a29a1f25e2d881f4b4c4012cb47
#
_cell.length_a   1.000
_cell.length_b   1.000
_cell.length_c   1.000
_cell.angle_alpha   90.00
_cell.angle_beta   90.00
_cell.angle_gamma   90.00
#
_symmetry.space_group_name_H-M   'P 1'
#
loop_
_entity.id
_entity.type
_entity.pdbx_description
1 polymer ?
#
loop_
_entity_poly.entity_id
_entity_poly.type
_entity_poly.pdbx_seq_one_letter_code
_entity_poly.pdbx_strand_id
1 'polypeptide(L)'
;MINLQRLDLNLLRTLDVLLSENNVTRAAQRLSLTQPAVSGMLNRLRDYFDDPLFSRTPHGIVPTLRAQQLAAPVKQILSDIDILLKPTRFDPLTAALTFTVAATDYALKAVIVPFIAALRVRAPGIRVRVIPVEPVLLTTQFEQGKIDLALLTPDSTPDNLHSRALYDEEYVCLMRHAHPDAGQPLTLDRFCALEHVLVSYEGESFWGVTDEALASVGRQRQIGLSVSSFLVLPDILAISDMIAVVPARLAYDDTRMHVLPPPLPITGFTKSMAWHERTHRDAAH
;
A
#
# COMPACT_ATOMS: atom_id res chain seq x y z
N MET A 1 -38.93 -19.52 -19.62
CA MET A 1 -37.99 -18.52 -19.00
C MET A 1 -36.57 -18.93 -19.35
N ILE A 2 -35.83 -18.06 -20.00
CA ILE A 2 -34.41 -18.26 -20.34
C ILE A 2 -33.63 -18.29 -19.03
N ASN A 3 -32.95 -19.41 -18.74
CA ASN A 3 -32.18 -19.56 -17.50
C ASN A 3 -30.71 -19.21 -17.75
N LEU A 4 -30.23 -18.08 -17.21
CA LEU A 4 -28.85 -17.62 -17.34
C LEU A 4 -27.81 -18.64 -16.83
N GLN A 5 -28.19 -19.50 -15.87
CA GLN A 5 -27.30 -20.56 -15.33
C GLN A 5 -26.87 -21.61 -16.35
N ARG A 6 -27.56 -21.71 -17.48
CA ARG A 6 -27.27 -22.67 -18.58
C ARG A 6 -26.59 -22.03 -19.78
N LEU A 7 -26.37 -20.71 -19.78
CA LEU A 7 -25.76 -20.01 -20.88
C LEU A 7 -24.22 -20.13 -20.79
N ASP A 8 -23.67 -20.87 -21.72
CA ASP A 8 -22.22 -20.97 -21.94
C ASP A 8 -21.76 -19.76 -22.76
N LEU A 9 -20.81 -18.97 -22.24
CA LEU A 9 -20.26 -17.79 -22.91
C LEU A 9 -19.63 -18.11 -24.27
N ASN A 10 -19.12 -19.33 -24.45
CA ASN A 10 -18.61 -19.79 -25.76
C ASN A 10 -19.70 -19.83 -26.82
N LEU A 11 -20.96 -20.05 -26.43
CA LEU A 11 -22.09 -19.98 -27.37
C LEU A 11 -22.30 -18.55 -27.86
N LEU A 12 -22.20 -17.55 -27.03
CA LEU A 12 -22.30 -16.12 -27.44
C LEU A 12 -21.18 -15.74 -28.40
N ARG A 13 -19.94 -16.17 -28.12
CA ARG A 13 -18.80 -16.00 -29.02
C ARG A 13 -19.02 -16.67 -30.35
N THR A 14 -19.58 -17.87 -30.34
CA THR A 14 -19.91 -18.61 -31.57
C THR A 14 -20.98 -17.89 -32.38
N LEU A 15 -22.02 -17.35 -31.73
CA LEU A 15 -23.06 -16.56 -32.39
C LEU A 15 -22.48 -15.29 -33.05
N ASP A 16 -21.64 -14.54 -32.37
CA ASP A 16 -20.99 -13.35 -32.91
C ASP A 16 -20.16 -13.66 -34.16
N VAL A 17 -19.36 -14.73 -34.10
CA VAL A 17 -18.56 -15.18 -35.27
C VAL A 17 -19.43 -15.67 -36.42
N LEU A 18 -20.50 -16.40 -36.14
CA LEU A 18 -21.46 -16.85 -37.20
C LEU A 18 -22.16 -15.68 -37.87
N LEU A 19 -22.55 -14.66 -37.11
CA LEU A 19 -23.16 -13.41 -37.63
C LEU A 19 -22.18 -12.62 -38.50
N SER A 20 -20.90 -12.62 -38.17
CA SER A 20 -19.89 -11.91 -38.95
C SER A 20 -19.45 -12.66 -40.21
N GLU A 21 -19.34 -13.99 -40.13
CA GLU A 21 -18.83 -14.83 -41.24
C GLU A 21 -19.91 -15.28 -42.22
N ASN A 22 -21.16 -15.38 -41.76
CA ASN A 22 -22.28 -15.95 -42.55
C ASN A 22 -21.96 -17.31 -43.21
N ASN A 23 -21.02 -18.06 -42.61
CA ASN A 23 -20.53 -19.33 -43.09
C ASN A 23 -19.99 -20.19 -41.94
N VAL A 24 -20.54 -21.40 -41.77
CA VAL A 24 -20.20 -22.27 -40.64
C VAL A 24 -18.75 -22.77 -40.72
N THR A 25 -18.22 -23.03 -41.90
CA THR A 25 -16.85 -23.50 -42.10
C THR A 25 -15.84 -22.39 -41.77
N ARG A 26 -16.07 -21.17 -42.24
CA ARG A 26 -15.22 -20.02 -41.91
C ARG A 26 -15.32 -19.68 -40.43
N ALA A 27 -16.50 -19.74 -39.86
CA ALA A 27 -16.69 -19.54 -38.41
C ALA A 27 -15.89 -20.57 -37.60
N ALA A 28 -15.89 -21.85 -38.00
CA ALA A 28 -15.12 -22.90 -37.37
C ALA A 28 -13.60 -22.61 -37.43
N GLN A 29 -13.10 -22.22 -38.60
CA GLN A 29 -11.70 -21.83 -38.76
C GLN A 29 -11.31 -20.65 -37.84
N ARG A 30 -12.15 -19.61 -37.81
CA ARG A 30 -11.91 -18.42 -36.96
C ARG A 30 -11.95 -18.71 -35.45
N LEU A 31 -12.78 -19.68 -35.06
CA LEU A 31 -12.89 -20.16 -33.69
C LEU A 31 -11.82 -21.19 -33.30
N SER A 32 -11.02 -21.67 -34.28
CA SER A 32 -10.10 -22.80 -34.10
C SER A 32 -10.80 -24.07 -33.63
N LEU A 33 -12.01 -24.30 -34.16
CA LEU A 33 -12.86 -25.44 -33.89
C LEU A 33 -13.14 -26.24 -35.17
N THR A 34 -13.67 -27.47 -35.01
CA THR A 34 -14.19 -28.24 -36.14
C THR A 34 -15.59 -27.77 -36.55
N GLN A 35 -15.94 -27.89 -37.82
CA GLN A 35 -17.28 -27.55 -38.32
C GLN A 35 -18.41 -28.30 -37.58
N PRO A 36 -18.30 -29.62 -37.26
CA PRO A 36 -19.28 -30.30 -36.43
C PRO A 36 -19.45 -29.68 -35.03
N ALA A 37 -18.37 -29.25 -34.42
CA ALA A 37 -18.42 -28.59 -33.11
C ALA A 37 -19.22 -27.27 -33.17
N VAL A 38 -18.93 -26.41 -34.16
CA VAL A 38 -19.68 -25.16 -34.36
C VAL A 38 -21.16 -25.44 -34.72
N SER A 39 -21.44 -26.48 -35.50
CA SER A 39 -22.81 -26.88 -35.79
C SER A 39 -23.55 -27.35 -34.51
N GLY A 40 -22.88 -28.07 -33.62
CA GLY A 40 -23.43 -28.47 -32.33
C GLY A 40 -23.71 -27.27 -31.45
N MET A 41 -22.79 -26.28 -31.41
CA MET A 41 -22.99 -25.02 -30.68
C MET A 41 -24.17 -24.21 -31.24
N LEU A 42 -24.33 -24.17 -32.57
CA LEU A 42 -25.44 -23.49 -33.20
C LEU A 42 -26.79 -24.19 -32.86
N ASN A 43 -26.83 -25.52 -32.76
CA ASN A 43 -28.04 -26.21 -32.32
C ASN A 43 -28.38 -25.84 -30.85
N ARG A 44 -27.39 -25.82 -29.95
CA ARG A 44 -27.62 -25.37 -28.55
C ARG A 44 -28.10 -23.92 -28.49
N LEU A 45 -27.61 -23.04 -29.36
CA LEU A 45 -28.09 -21.67 -29.47
C LEU A 45 -29.54 -21.58 -29.93
N ARG A 46 -29.93 -22.43 -30.91
CA ARG A 46 -31.34 -22.56 -31.39
C ARG A 46 -32.27 -22.97 -30.28
N ASP A 47 -31.89 -23.99 -29.52
CA ASP A 47 -32.67 -24.48 -28.39
C ASP A 47 -32.75 -23.40 -27.28
N TYR A 48 -31.70 -22.62 -27.10
CA TYR A 48 -31.62 -21.58 -26.07
C TYR A 48 -32.50 -20.36 -26.39
N PHE A 49 -32.48 -19.92 -27.66
CA PHE A 49 -33.24 -18.73 -28.10
C PHE A 49 -34.60 -19.07 -28.68
N ASP A 50 -34.95 -20.36 -28.81
CA ASP A 50 -36.15 -20.84 -29.45
C ASP A 50 -36.36 -20.24 -30.86
N ASP A 51 -35.27 -20.19 -31.64
CA ASP A 51 -35.20 -19.57 -32.95
C ASP A 51 -34.17 -20.29 -33.84
N PRO A 52 -34.44 -20.50 -35.12
CA PRO A 52 -33.47 -21.13 -36.06
C PRO A 52 -32.15 -20.37 -36.18
N LEU A 53 -32.11 -19.09 -35.81
CA LEU A 53 -31.02 -18.11 -35.85
C LEU A 53 -30.42 -17.90 -37.26
N PHE A 54 -30.28 -18.95 -38.05
CA PHE A 54 -29.77 -18.89 -39.43
C PHE A 54 -30.53 -19.85 -40.35
N SER A 55 -30.85 -19.38 -41.56
CA SER A 55 -31.38 -20.15 -42.66
C SER A 55 -30.27 -20.53 -43.65
N ARG A 56 -30.31 -21.73 -44.21
CA ARG A 56 -29.35 -22.19 -45.23
C ARG A 56 -29.65 -21.56 -46.58
N THR A 57 -28.60 -21.16 -47.30
CA THR A 57 -28.68 -20.69 -48.68
C THR A 57 -27.58 -21.35 -49.52
N PRO A 58 -27.64 -21.30 -50.87
CA PRO A 58 -26.58 -21.83 -51.72
C PRO A 58 -25.19 -21.20 -51.46
N HIS A 59 -25.15 -20.01 -50.89
CA HIS A 59 -23.91 -19.24 -50.63
C HIS A 59 -23.47 -19.24 -49.17
N GLY A 60 -24.14 -20.00 -48.27
CA GLY A 60 -23.82 -20.09 -46.86
C GLY A 60 -25.05 -20.05 -45.95
N ILE A 61 -25.02 -19.27 -44.92
CA ILE A 61 -26.12 -19.06 -43.95
C ILE A 61 -26.51 -17.59 -43.90
N VAL A 62 -27.81 -17.32 -43.72
CA VAL A 62 -28.35 -15.96 -43.55
C VAL A 62 -29.02 -15.84 -42.19
N PRO A 63 -28.73 -14.80 -41.40
CA PRO A 63 -29.31 -14.63 -40.07
C PRO A 63 -30.81 -14.33 -40.12
N THR A 64 -31.58 -14.91 -39.18
CA THR A 64 -32.97 -14.54 -38.93
C THR A 64 -33.08 -13.11 -38.38
N LEU A 65 -34.26 -12.55 -38.37
CA LEU A 65 -34.51 -11.23 -37.74
C LEU A 65 -34.13 -11.27 -36.27
N ARG A 66 -34.39 -12.37 -35.60
CA ARG A 66 -34.00 -12.56 -34.18
C ARG A 66 -32.49 -12.57 -34.00
N ALA A 67 -31.75 -13.28 -34.84
CA ALA A 67 -30.29 -13.31 -34.81
C ALA A 67 -29.68 -11.91 -35.04
N GLN A 68 -30.27 -11.14 -35.97
CA GLN A 68 -29.84 -9.75 -36.22
C GLN A 68 -30.09 -8.85 -35.00
N GLN A 69 -31.21 -9.00 -34.31
CA GLN A 69 -31.51 -8.27 -33.07
C GLN A 69 -30.54 -8.62 -31.94
N LEU A 70 -30.05 -9.85 -31.90
CA LEU A 70 -29.08 -10.31 -30.90
C LEU A 70 -27.64 -9.82 -31.16
N ALA A 71 -27.32 -9.40 -32.40
CA ALA A 71 -25.96 -9.05 -32.80
C ALA A 71 -25.34 -7.94 -31.90
N ALA A 72 -26.04 -6.82 -31.75
CA ALA A 72 -25.51 -5.70 -30.93
C ALA A 72 -25.40 -6.04 -29.43
N PRO A 73 -26.45 -6.61 -28.79
CA PRO A 73 -26.33 -7.03 -27.38
C PRO A 73 -25.22 -8.05 -27.13
N VAL A 74 -25.06 -9.06 -27.99
CA VAL A 74 -24.01 -10.08 -27.85
C VAL A 74 -22.62 -9.45 -27.97
N LYS A 75 -22.41 -8.59 -28.95
CA LYS A 75 -21.15 -7.91 -29.14
C LYS A 75 -20.79 -7.01 -27.93
N GLN A 76 -21.80 -6.34 -27.36
CA GLN A 76 -21.59 -5.52 -26.16
C GLN A 76 -21.16 -6.37 -24.96
N ILE A 77 -21.87 -7.48 -24.70
CA ILE A 77 -21.51 -8.42 -23.60
C ILE A 77 -20.08 -8.94 -23.76
N LEU A 78 -19.69 -9.35 -24.97
CA LEU A 78 -18.33 -9.84 -25.23
C LEU A 78 -17.29 -8.74 -25.03
N SER A 79 -17.59 -7.51 -25.43
CA SER A 79 -16.73 -6.35 -25.18
C SER A 79 -16.57 -6.05 -23.68
N ASP A 80 -17.65 -6.14 -22.92
CA ASP A 80 -17.61 -5.91 -21.47
C ASP A 80 -16.77 -7.00 -20.76
N ILE A 81 -16.88 -8.26 -21.22
CA ILE A 81 -16.02 -9.35 -20.74
C ILE A 81 -14.55 -9.08 -21.09
N ASP A 82 -14.25 -8.63 -22.31
CA ASP A 82 -12.89 -8.29 -22.71
C ASP A 82 -12.31 -7.16 -21.85
N ILE A 83 -13.11 -6.16 -21.48
CA ILE A 83 -12.71 -5.09 -20.56
C ILE A 83 -12.39 -5.67 -19.18
N LEU A 84 -13.22 -6.58 -18.68
CA LEU A 84 -13.05 -7.21 -17.38
C LEU A 84 -11.78 -8.10 -17.31
N LEU A 85 -11.41 -8.73 -18.41
CA LEU A 85 -10.22 -9.60 -18.51
C LEU A 85 -8.93 -8.83 -18.79
N LYS A 86 -9.01 -7.59 -19.25
CA LYS A 86 -7.81 -6.79 -19.47
C LYS A 86 -7.17 -6.44 -18.14
N PRO A 87 -5.86 -6.67 -17.98
CA PRO A 87 -5.15 -6.19 -16.80
C PRO A 87 -5.29 -4.66 -16.72
N THR A 88 -5.72 -4.18 -15.57
CA THR A 88 -5.80 -2.74 -15.29
C THR A 88 -4.38 -2.18 -15.37
N ARG A 89 -4.05 -1.43 -16.42
CA ARG A 89 -2.78 -0.71 -16.48
C ARG A 89 -2.85 0.45 -15.50
N PHE A 90 -2.04 0.38 -14.46
CA PHE A 90 -1.86 1.51 -13.57
C PHE A 90 -1.05 2.59 -14.27
N ASP A 91 -1.62 3.79 -14.35
CA ASP A 91 -0.93 5.00 -14.80
C ASP A 91 -0.89 5.99 -13.63
N PRO A 92 0.29 6.24 -13.05
CA PRO A 92 0.42 7.15 -11.92
C PRO A 92 -0.09 8.56 -12.20
N LEU A 93 0.05 9.05 -13.42
CA LEU A 93 -0.31 10.43 -13.76
C LEU A 93 -1.83 10.68 -13.76
N THR A 94 -2.62 9.65 -14.06
CA THR A 94 -4.08 9.74 -14.16
C THR A 94 -4.80 9.06 -13.00
N ALA A 95 -4.07 8.32 -12.16
CA ALA A 95 -4.64 7.59 -11.03
C ALA A 95 -5.25 8.52 -9.98
N ALA A 96 -6.49 8.24 -9.57
CA ALA A 96 -7.22 8.97 -8.53
C ALA A 96 -7.59 7.99 -7.39
N LEU A 97 -6.60 7.60 -6.61
CA LEU A 97 -6.71 6.62 -5.53
C LEU A 97 -6.41 7.27 -4.18
N THR A 98 -6.80 6.60 -3.10
CA THR A 98 -6.43 7.00 -1.75
C THR A 98 -5.75 5.82 -1.07
N PHE A 99 -4.50 6.03 -0.59
CA PHE A 99 -3.77 5.08 0.23
C PHE A 99 -3.80 5.50 1.68
N THR A 100 -4.07 4.56 2.57
CA THR A 100 -4.02 4.76 4.02
C THR A 100 -2.73 4.14 4.56
N VAL A 101 -1.90 4.96 5.20
CA VAL A 101 -0.60 4.57 5.77
C VAL A 101 -0.66 4.69 7.28
N ALA A 102 -0.39 3.60 8.00
CA ALA A 102 -0.20 3.64 9.44
C ALA A 102 1.25 4.05 9.75
N ALA A 103 1.44 5.10 10.54
CA ALA A 103 2.76 5.62 10.84
C ALA A 103 2.80 6.31 12.21
N THR A 104 3.97 6.25 12.87
CA THR A 104 4.27 7.09 14.03
C THR A 104 4.60 8.51 13.56
N ASP A 105 4.61 9.48 14.46
CA ASP A 105 5.01 10.87 14.18
C ASP A 105 6.45 10.97 13.66
N TYR A 106 7.36 10.14 14.19
CA TYR A 106 8.71 9.99 13.62
C TYR A 106 8.66 9.61 12.15
N ALA A 107 7.92 8.54 11.81
CA ALA A 107 7.84 8.06 10.44
C ALA A 107 7.07 9.05 9.52
N LEU A 108 6.12 9.80 10.07
CA LEU A 108 5.46 10.89 9.36
C LEU A 108 6.49 11.95 8.93
N LYS A 109 7.36 12.41 9.83
CA LYS A 109 8.40 13.40 9.54
C LYS A 109 9.48 12.82 8.62
N ALA A 110 10.06 11.66 8.98
CA ALA A 110 11.25 11.13 8.33
C ALA A 110 10.96 10.45 6.97
N VAL A 111 9.76 9.91 6.77
CA VAL A 111 9.41 9.13 5.57
C VAL A 111 8.29 9.79 4.77
N ILE A 112 7.15 10.10 5.40
CA ILE A 112 5.97 10.56 4.66
C ILE A 112 6.19 11.95 4.06
N VAL A 113 6.81 12.88 4.78
CA VAL A 113 7.04 14.24 4.27
C VAL A 113 7.87 14.22 2.97
N PRO A 114 9.07 13.60 2.89
CA PRO A 114 9.81 13.53 1.64
C PRO A 114 9.09 12.68 0.57
N PHE A 115 8.37 11.63 0.97
CA PHE A 115 7.57 10.81 0.05
C PHE A 115 6.48 11.64 -0.64
N ILE A 116 5.73 12.47 0.10
CA ILE A 116 4.68 13.32 -0.48
C ILE A 116 5.26 14.30 -1.51
N ALA A 117 6.44 14.86 -1.27
CA ALA A 117 7.09 15.73 -2.25
C ALA A 117 7.34 15.01 -3.58
N ALA A 118 7.85 13.78 -3.53
CA ALA A 118 8.05 12.96 -4.72
C ALA A 118 6.73 12.50 -5.37
N LEU A 119 5.73 12.12 -4.55
CA LEU A 119 4.44 11.65 -5.02
C LEU A 119 3.69 12.71 -5.81
N ARG A 120 3.70 13.97 -5.36
CA ARG A 120 3.01 15.09 -6.05
C ARG A 120 3.50 15.31 -7.48
N VAL A 121 4.76 14.99 -7.75
CA VAL A 121 5.34 15.08 -9.11
C VAL A 121 4.96 13.88 -9.96
N ARG A 122 4.97 12.67 -9.36
CA ARG A 122 4.82 11.42 -10.12
C ARG A 122 3.37 10.95 -10.24
N ALA A 123 2.55 11.24 -9.25
CA ALA A 123 1.16 10.78 -9.18
C ALA A 123 0.27 11.82 -8.47
N PRO A 124 0.01 12.98 -9.11
CA PRO A 124 -0.63 14.13 -8.48
C PRO A 124 -2.08 13.87 -8.00
N GLY A 125 -2.77 12.91 -8.63
CA GLY A 125 -4.15 12.53 -8.27
C GLY A 125 -4.25 11.57 -7.08
N ILE A 126 -3.13 10.97 -6.64
CA ILE A 126 -3.12 10.06 -5.50
C ILE A 126 -3.18 10.85 -4.19
N ARG A 127 -4.06 10.43 -3.30
CA ARG A 127 -4.21 10.96 -1.94
C ARG A 127 -3.63 9.98 -0.93
N VAL A 128 -2.98 10.52 0.10
CA VAL A 128 -2.45 9.73 1.21
C VAL A 128 -3.16 10.16 2.49
N ARG A 129 -3.70 9.19 3.22
CA ARG A 129 -4.21 9.34 4.58
C ARG A 129 -3.20 8.72 5.51
N VAL A 130 -2.74 9.45 6.51
CA VAL A 130 -1.87 8.92 7.56
C VAL A 130 -2.69 8.74 8.84
N ILE A 131 -2.58 7.57 9.47
CA ILE A 131 -3.22 7.25 10.74
C ILE A 131 -2.18 6.74 11.73
N PRO A 132 -2.43 6.82 13.04
CA PRO A 132 -1.57 6.21 14.04
C PRO A 132 -1.44 4.69 13.86
N VAL A 133 -0.31 4.14 14.30
CA VAL A 133 -0.12 2.70 14.39
C VAL A 133 -0.84 2.20 15.64
N GLU A 134 -1.76 1.25 15.48
CA GLU A 134 -2.45 0.55 16.55
C GLU A 134 -2.02 -0.93 16.53
N PRO A 135 -0.98 -1.33 17.31
CA PRO A 135 -0.36 -2.65 17.18
C PRO A 135 -1.36 -3.82 17.30
N VAL A 136 -2.30 -3.74 18.23
CA VAL A 136 -3.30 -4.78 18.47
C VAL A 136 -4.28 -4.95 17.31
N LEU A 137 -4.58 -3.88 16.59
CA LEU A 137 -5.55 -3.87 15.49
C LEU A 137 -4.90 -3.97 14.11
N LEU A 138 -3.58 -3.88 14.01
CA LEU A 138 -2.85 -3.71 12.77
C LEU A 138 -3.17 -4.80 11.73
N THR A 139 -3.06 -6.07 12.11
CA THR A 139 -3.37 -7.21 11.22
C THR A 139 -4.81 -7.15 10.71
N THR A 140 -5.76 -6.96 11.62
CA THR A 140 -7.19 -6.87 11.27
C THR A 140 -7.48 -5.68 10.35
N GLN A 141 -6.83 -4.54 10.57
CA GLN A 141 -6.98 -3.36 9.72
C GLN A 141 -6.47 -3.60 8.30
N PHE A 142 -5.36 -4.34 8.14
CA PHE A 142 -4.86 -4.77 6.84
C PHE A 142 -5.82 -5.75 6.14
N GLU A 143 -6.29 -6.77 6.84
CA GLU A 143 -7.24 -7.76 6.29
C GLU A 143 -8.53 -7.11 5.82
N GLN A 144 -9.03 -6.13 6.57
CA GLN A 144 -10.23 -5.37 6.23
C GLN A 144 -10.00 -4.28 5.16
N GLY A 145 -8.75 -4.03 4.76
CA GLY A 145 -8.41 -2.97 3.80
C GLY A 145 -8.58 -1.56 4.33
N LYS A 146 -8.53 -1.38 5.62
CA LYS A 146 -8.51 -0.06 6.26
C LYS A 146 -7.15 0.60 6.17
N ILE A 147 -6.09 -0.20 6.07
CA ILE A 147 -4.70 0.20 5.91
C ILE A 147 -4.14 -0.47 4.65
N ASP A 148 -3.39 0.25 3.86
CA ASP A 148 -2.67 -0.25 2.69
C ASP A 148 -1.19 -0.49 2.99
N LEU A 149 -0.56 0.39 3.77
CA LEU A 149 0.84 0.35 4.18
C LEU A 149 1.00 0.68 5.65
N ALA A 150 2.03 0.14 6.29
CA ALA A 150 2.47 0.57 7.62
C ALA A 150 3.98 0.81 7.64
N LEU A 151 4.41 1.84 8.39
CA LEU A 151 5.83 2.15 8.61
C LEU A 151 6.21 1.67 10.01
N LEU A 152 6.89 0.53 10.07
CA LEU A 152 7.17 -0.23 11.29
C LEU A 152 8.69 -0.42 11.49
N THR A 153 9.05 -1.11 12.56
CA THR A 153 10.37 -1.76 12.72
C THR A 153 10.19 -3.26 12.52
N PRO A 154 11.25 -4.03 12.19
CA PRO A 154 11.13 -5.47 12.03
C PRO A 154 10.46 -6.16 13.21
N ASP A 155 10.86 -5.81 14.43
CA ASP A 155 10.34 -6.42 15.68
C ASP A 155 8.86 -6.13 15.94
N SER A 156 8.33 -5.04 15.37
CA SER A 156 6.91 -4.66 15.47
C SER A 156 6.06 -5.09 14.25
N THR A 157 6.68 -5.80 13.30
CA THR A 157 5.99 -6.25 12.08
C THR A 157 5.42 -7.65 12.29
N PRO A 158 4.10 -7.84 12.20
CA PRO A 158 3.49 -9.18 12.24
C PRO A 158 4.02 -10.12 11.15
N ASP A 159 4.22 -11.39 11.48
CA ASP A 159 4.80 -12.41 10.57
C ASP A 159 3.98 -12.66 9.30
N ASN A 160 2.70 -12.37 9.33
CA ASN A 160 1.78 -12.54 8.18
C ASN A 160 1.77 -11.37 7.20
N LEU A 161 2.62 -10.37 7.41
CA LEU A 161 2.77 -9.24 6.50
C LEU A 161 4.06 -9.35 5.70
N HIS A 162 4.02 -8.89 4.46
CA HIS A 162 5.22 -8.59 3.71
C HIS A 162 5.91 -7.36 4.28
N SER A 163 7.22 -7.36 4.29
CA SER A 163 7.99 -6.19 4.71
C SER A 163 9.20 -5.94 3.82
N ARG A 164 9.62 -4.69 3.78
CA ARG A 164 10.83 -4.24 3.11
C ARG A 164 11.53 -3.19 3.96
N ALA A 165 12.80 -3.44 4.25
CA ALA A 165 13.66 -2.45 4.90
C ALA A 165 13.81 -1.20 4.01
N LEU A 166 13.71 -0.03 4.63
CA LEU A 166 13.88 1.26 3.98
C LEU A 166 15.27 1.84 4.27
N TYR A 167 15.67 1.87 5.55
CA TYR A 167 16.97 2.35 6.00
C TYR A 167 17.22 1.96 7.45
N ASP A 168 18.48 2.01 7.85
CA ASP A 168 18.88 1.93 9.24
C ASP A 168 18.95 3.32 9.85
N GLU A 169 18.55 3.43 11.11
CA GLU A 169 18.48 4.67 11.87
C GLU A 169 19.39 4.60 13.08
N GLU A 170 20.04 5.71 13.39
CA GLU A 170 20.90 5.88 14.54
C GLU A 170 20.30 6.91 15.51
N TYR A 171 20.79 6.91 16.73
CA TYR A 171 20.38 7.89 17.73
C TYR A 171 21.43 8.96 17.94
N VAL A 172 20.96 10.19 18.18
CA VAL A 172 21.76 11.34 18.55
C VAL A 172 21.18 12.02 19.79
N CYS A 173 22.01 12.77 20.52
CA CYS A 173 21.55 13.63 21.57
C CYS A 173 21.14 14.99 20.99
N LEU A 174 20.06 15.53 21.49
CA LEU A 174 19.50 16.83 21.12
C LEU A 174 19.35 17.70 22.35
N MET A 175 19.85 18.94 22.31
CA MET A 175 19.66 19.97 23.30
C MET A 175 19.48 21.34 22.64
N ARG A 176 19.01 22.36 23.35
CA ARG A 176 18.93 23.71 22.77
C ARG A 176 20.32 24.26 22.42
N HIS A 177 20.39 25.10 21.40
CA HIS A 177 21.67 25.66 20.94
C HIS A 177 22.44 26.42 22.01
N ALA A 178 21.75 27.15 22.90
CA ALA A 178 22.33 27.89 24.00
C ALA A 178 22.39 27.09 25.34
N HIS A 179 22.39 25.74 25.25
CA HIS A 179 22.53 24.91 26.46
C HIS A 179 23.91 25.09 27.07
N PRO A 180 24.06 25.12 28.43
CA PRO A 180 25.35 25.30 29.11
C PRO A 180 26.45 24.32 28.69
N ASP A 181 26.07 23.10 28.30
CA ASP A 181 26.97 22.07 27.82
C ASP A 181 27.11 22.02 26.28
N ALA A 182 26.44 22.92 25.54
CA ALA A 182 26.58 22.99 24.09
C ALA A 182 28.01 23.36 23.69
N GLY A 183 28.58 22.66 22.73
CA GLY A 183 29.95 22.93 22.25
C GLY A 183 31.07 22.23 23.05
N GLN A 184 30.73 21.46 24.10
CA GLN A 184 31.67 20.60 24.80
C GLN A 184 31.37 19.13 24.57
N PRO A 185 32.39 18.22 24.62
CA PRO A 185 32.13 16.80 24.55
C PRO A 185 31.23 16.33 25.69
N LEU A 186 30.13 15.70 25.38
CA LEU A 186 29.18 15.16 26.37
C LEU A 186 29.74 13.88 26.98
N THR A 187 30.28 13.96 28.20
CA THR A 187 30.77 12.77 28.91
C THR A 187 29.61 11.95 29.47
N LEU A 188 29.83 10.62 29.69
CA LEU A 188 28.80 9.73 30.24
C LEU A 188 28.29 10.22 31.61
N ASP A 189 29.17 10.69 32.47
CA ASP A 189 28.80 11.22 33.79
C ASP A 189 27.89 12.44 33.66
N ARG A 190 28.24 13.38 32.77
CA ARG A 190 27.41 14.57 32.53
C ARG A 190 26.06 14.19 31.88
N PHE A 191 26.07 13.30 30.92
CA PHE A 191 24.85 12.79 30.30
C PHE A 191 23.88 12.19 31.32
N CYS A 192 24.39 11.38 32.27
CA CYS A 192 23.55 10.79 33.30
C CYS A 192 23.08 11.83 34.35
N ALA A 193 23.82 12.93 34.56
CA ALA A 193 23.47 13.96 35.50
C ALA A 193 22.47 15.00 34.97
N LEU A 194 22.33 15.11 33.65
CA LEU A 194 21.33 15.96 32.99
C LEU A 194 19.93 15.39 33.13
N GLU A 195 18.95 16.25 33.08
CA GLU A 195 17.55 15.89 33.04
C GLU A 195 17.13 15.58 31.60
N HIS A 196 16.44 14.47 31.38
CA HIS A 196 16.07 13.96 30.03
C HIS A 196 14.60 14.11 29.76
N VAL A 197 14.26 14.37 28.47
CA VAL A 197 12.94 14.11 27.93
C VAL A 197 12.96 12.76 27.24
N LEU A 198 12.04 11.89 27.63
CA LEU A 198 11.80 10.59 26.97
C LEU A 198 10.61 10.70 26.03
N VAL A 199 10.68 10.06 24.87
CA VAL A 199 9.52 9.81 24.03
C VAL A 199 9.06 8.37 24.21
N SER A 200 7.82 8.21 24.69
CA SER A 200 7.16 6.92 24.88
C SER A 200 5.77 6.98 24.24
N TYR A 201 5.55 6.23 23.16
CA TYR A 201 4.26 6.23 22.46
C TYR A 201 3.10 5.70 23.31
N GLU A 202 3.38 4.80 24.25
CA GLU A 202 2.38 4.22 25.16
C GLU A 202 2.15 5.07 26.41
N GLY A 203 3.02 6.06 26.65
CA GLY A 203 2.89 7.03 27.76
C GLY A 203 3.08 6.46 29.17
N GLU A 204 3.26 5.16 29.30
CA GLU A 204 3.28 4.47 30.61
C GLU A 204 4.70 4.18 31.13
N SER A 205 5.74 4.38 30.32
CA SER A 205 7.10 3.99 30.67
C SER A 205 8.04 5.18 30.78
N PHE A 206 8.86 5.16 31.83
CA PHE A 206 10.07 5.98 31.95
C PHE A 206 11.31 5.17 31.58
N TRP A 207 11.19 4.24 30.62
CA TRP A 207 12.23 3.33 30.17
C TRP A 207 12.23 3.20 28.66
N GLY A 208 13.42 3.20 28.04
CA GLY A 208 13.57 3.07 26.60
C GLY A 208 14.96 2.57 26.23
N VAL A 209 15.26 2.50 24.92
CA VAL A 209 16.51 1.99 24.36
C VAL A 209 17.78 2.63 24.99
N THR A 210 17.72 3.90 25.36
CA THR A 210 18.81 4.60 26.06
C THR A 210 19.02 4.03 27.46
N ASP A 211 17.95 3.67 28.13
CA ASP A 211 18.00 3.15 29.51
C ASP A 211 18.53 1.71 29.50
N GLU A 212 18.22 0.93 28.46
CA GLU A 212 18.81 -0.40 28.23
C GLU A 212 20.32 -0.29 28.00
N ALA A 213 20.75 0.66 27.14
CA ALA A 213 22.17 0.90 26.90
C ALA A 213 22.92 1.36 28.19
N LEU A 214 22.32 2.25 28.97
CA LEU A 214 22.90 2.70 30.26
C LEU A 214 22.96 1.56 31.27
N ALA A 215 21.92 0.74 31.39
CA ALA A 215 21.89 -0.39 32.31
C ALA A 215 22.99 -1.42 32.02
N SER A 216 23.33 -1.62 30.73
CA SER A 216 24.40 -2.53 30.32
C SER A 216 25.79 -2.14 30.84
N VAL A 217 25.97 -0.87 31.18
CA VAL A 217 27.21 -0.31 31.79
C VAL A 217 27.03 0.12 33.25
N GLY A 218 25.94 -0.35 33.89
CA GLY A 218 25.66 -0.07 35.30
C GLY A 218 25.31 1.39 35.60
N ARG A 219 24.77 2.12 34.65
CA ARG A 219 24.41 3.54 34.76
C ARG A 219 22.90 3.75 34.59
N GLN A 220 22.44 4.92 35.01
CA GLN A 220 21.06 5.38 34.82
C GLN A 220 21.05 6.90 34.61
N ARG A 221 19.98 7.38 34.02
CA ARG A 221 19.73 8.82 33.82
C ARG A 221 18.50 9.29 34.58
N GLN A 222 18.33 10.61 34.68
CA GLN A 222 17.15 11.23 35.26
C GLN A 222 16.17 11.60 34.13
N ILE A 223 14.97 11.07 34.17
CA ILE A 223 13.90 11.43 33.22
C ILE A 223 12.94 12.38 33.93
N GLY A 224 12.98 13.65 33.54
CA GLY A 224 12.10 14.70 34.09
C GLY A 224 10.76 14.79 33.36
N LEU A 225 10.70 14.35 32.10
CA LEU A 225 9.50 14.45 31.30
C LEU A 225 9.40 13.26 30.33
N SER A 226 8.22 12.67 30.24
CA SER A 226 7.85 11.70 29.20
C SER A 226 6.75 12.28 28.32
N VAL A 227 6.91 12.19 26.99
CA VAL A 227 5.95 12.68 26.00
C VAL A 227 5.65 11.59 24.97
N SER A 228 4.52 11.68 24.28
CA SER A 228 4.11 10.70 23.28
C SER A 228 4.51 11.05 21.84
N SER A 229 5.24 12.17 21.64
CA SER A 229 5.58 12.67 20.30
C SER A 229 6.99 13.22 20.26
N PHE A 230 7.75 12.83 19.22
CA PHE A 230 9.05 13.46 18.93
C PHE A 230 8.92 14.90 18.42
N LEU A 231 7.80 15.26 17.81
CA LEU A 231 7.65 16.55 17.12
C LEU A 231 7.56 17.73 18.07
N VAL A 232 7.24 17.51 19.36
CA VAL A 232 7.19 18.57 20.38
C VAL A 232 8.53 18.80 21.08
N LEU A 233 9.52 17.91 20.88
CA LEU A 233 10.81 18.00 21.57
C LEU A 233 11.55 19.32 21.33
N PRO A 234 11.64 19.85 20.08
CA PRO A 234 12.34 21.14 19.88
C PRO A 234 11.75 22.27 20.69
N ASP A 235 10.45 22.30 20.90
CA ASP A 235 9.80 23.37 21.67
C ASP A 235 10.06 23.23 23.19
N ILE A 236 10.04 21.98 23.70
CA ILE A 236 10.37 21.68 25.10
C ILE A 236 11.83 21.98 25.36
N LEU A 237 12.74 21.53 24.53
CA LEU A 237 14.16 21.73 24.68
C LEU A 237 14.56 23.21 24.54
N ALA A 238 13.89 23.97 23.67
CA ALA A 238 14.18 25.40 23.49
C ALA A 238 13.99 26.25 24.77
N ILE A 239 13.12 25.80 25.69
CA ILE A 239 12.78 26.52 26.93
C ILE A 239 13.36 25.88 28.19
N SER A 240 14.19 24.83 28.04
CA SER A 240 14.73 24.07 29.19
C SER A 240 16.20 23.71 29.00
N ASP A 241 16.86 23.25 30.06
CA ASP A 241 18.20 22.67 30.03
C ASP A 241 18.11 21.13 30.01
N MET A 242 17.00 20.59 29.55
CA MET A 242 16.84 19.14 29.31
C MET A 242 17.53 18.72 28.02
N ILE A 243 17.85 17.44 27.94
CA ILE A 243 18.34 16.80 26.74
C ILE A 243 17.40 15.67 26.31
N ALA A 244 17.44 15.29 25.04
CA ALA A 244 16.71 14.14 24.52
C ALA A 244 17.62 13.29 23.63
N VAL A 245 17.39 11.98 23.63
CA VAL A 245 17.94 11.05 22.64
C VAL A 245 16.89 10.82 21.59
N VAL A 246 17.21 11.12 20.35
CA VAL A 246 16.27 11.11 19.22
C VAL A 246 16.87 10.41 18.02
N PRO A 247 16.03 9.82 17.12
CA PRO A 247 16.49 9.37 15.84
C PRO A 247 17.16 10.50 15.04
N ALA A 248 18.30 10.22 14.42
CA ALA A 248 19.15 11.23 13.80
C ALA A 248 18.44 12.03 12.69
N ARG A 249 17.52 11.40 11.96
CA ARG A 249 16.74 12.05 10.88
C ARG A 249 15.79 13.15 11.39
N LEU A 250 15.49 13.20 12.66
CA LEU A 250 14.67 14.26 13.24
C LEU A 250 15.46 15.51 13.62
N ALA A 251 16.78 15.37 13.81
CA ALA A 251 17.62 16.38 14.44
C ALA A 251 18.22 17.44 13.48
N TYR A 252 18.28 17.13 12.18
CA TYR A 252 19.09 17.93 11.24
C TYR A 252 18.44 19.23 10.75
N ASP A 253 17.14 19.42 10.92
CA ASP A 253 16.41 20.54 10.29
C ASP A 253 16.10 21.72 11.25
N ASP A 254 16.46 21.65 12.53
CA ASP A 254 16.10 22.69 13.50
C ASP A 254 17.34 23.45 14.02
N THR A 255 17.52 24.66 13.53
CA THR A 255 18.64 25.54 13.91
C THR A 255 18.65 25.98 15.38
N ARG A 256 17.53 25.78 16.10
CA ARG A 256 17.44 26.06 17.55
C ARG A 256 18.17 25.00 18.38
N MET A 257 18.44 23.84 17.75
CA MET A 257 18.96 22.66 18.43
C MET A 257 20.45 22.46 18.14
N HIS A 258 21.13 21.93 19.13
CA HIS A 258 22.49 21.44 19.04
C HIS A 258 22.46 19.90 19.08
N VAL A 259 23.11 19.29 18.09
CA VAL A 259 23.16 17.82 17.91
C VAL A 259 24.53 17.32 18.34
N LEU A 260 24.55 16.31 19.18
CA LEU A 260 25.75 15.67 19.70
C LEU A 260 25.67 14.16 19.57
N PRO A 261 26.79 13.45 19.39
CA PRO A 261 26.80 11.99 19.52
C PRO A 261 26.48 11.61 20.98
N PRO A 262 25.75 10.53 21.23
CA PRO A 262 25.59 9.98 22.57
C PRO A 262 26.93 9.49 23.11
N PRO A 263 27.20 9.63 24.46
CA PRO A 263 28.48 9.25 25.05
C PRO A 263 28.67 7.74 25.22
N LEU A 264 27.70 6.94 24.80
CA LEU A 264 27.76 5.47 24.75
C LEU A 264 27.04 4.97 23.50
N PRO A 265 27.36 3.77 23.00
CA PRO A 265 26.63 3.18 21.90
C PRO A 265 25.17 2.91 22.28
N ILE A 266 24.23 3.41 21.49
CA ILE A 266 22.81 3.13 21.60
C ILE A 266 22.41 2.36 20.33
N THR A 267 21.81 1.18 20.52
CA THR A 267 21.39 0.34 19.39
C THR A 267 20.34 1.07 18.56
N GLY A 268 20.64 1.31 17.28
CA GLY A 268 19.71 1.87 16.31
C GLY A 268 18.62 0.88 15.94
N PHE A 269 17.80 1.26 14.94
CA PHE A 269 16.75 0.40 14.43
C PHE A 269 16.64 0.48 12.92
N THR A 270 16.15 -0.58 12.29
CA THR A 270 15.79 -0.57 10.86
C THR A 270 14.36 -0.08 10.70
N LYS A 271 14.14 0.93 9.87
CA LYS A 271 12.80 1.33 9.47
C LYS A 271 12.35 0.51 8.27
N SER A 272 11.15 -0.05 8.35
CA SER A 272 10.58 -0.92 7.33
C SER A 272 9.20 -0.43 6.90
N MET A 273 8.84 -0.78 5.69
CA MET A 273 7.50 -0.66 5.13
C MET A 273 6.87 -2.06 5.11
N ALA A 274 5.65 -2.18 5.60
CA ALA A 274 4.90 -3.44 5.62
C ALA A 274 3.56 -3.33 4.90
N TRP A 275 3.11 -4.44 4.29
CA TRP A 275 1.82 -4.54 3.58
C TRP A 275 1.28 -5.97 3.60
N HIS A 276 0.00 -6.14 3.27
CA HIS A 276 -0.67 -7.44 3.28
C HIS A 276 -0.63 -8.11 1.91
N GLU A 277 -0.68 -9.46 1.86
CA GLU A 277 -0.70 -10.26 0.62
C GLU A 277 -1.80 -9.81 -0.36
N ARG A 278 -2.96 -9.35 0.12
CA ARG A 278 -4.07 -8.89 -0.73
C ARG A 278 -3.70 -7.77 -1.71
N THR A 279 -2.69 -6.96 -1.39
CA THR A 279 -2.21 -5.84 -2.23
C THR A 279 -0.86 -6.11 -2.87
N HIS A 280 -0.23 -7.26 -2.56
CA HIS A 280 1.14 -7.57 -3.01
C HIS A 280 1.31 -7.56 -4.53
N ARG A 281 0.25 -7.88 -5.28
CA ARG A 281 0.24 -7.89 -6.75
C ARG A 281 -0.53 -6.72 -7.36
N ASP A 282 -0.99 -5.79 -6.58
CA ASP A 282 -1.67 -4.59 -7.08
C ASP A 282 -0.66 -3.64 -7.71
N ALA A 283 -0.89 -3.28 -8.96
CA ALA A 283 0.04 -2.43 -9.72
C ALA A 283 0.11 -0.99 -9.18
N ALA A 284 -0.92 -0.52 -8.47
CA ALA A 284 -0.96 0.81 -7.86
C ALA A 284 -0.21 0.83 -6.53
N HIS A 285 -0.25 -0.28 -5.79
CA HIS A 285 0.44 -0.47 -4.52
C HIS A 285 1.93 -0.69 -4.73
#